data_af110813f0af4440ea204d6b6613943f
#
_entry.id   af110813f0af4440ea204d6b6613943f
#
_cell.length_a   1.000
_cell.length_b   1.000
_cell.length_c   1.000
_cell.angle_alpha   90.00
_cell.angle_beta   90.00
_cell.angle_gamma   90.00
#
_symmetry.space_group_name_H-M   'P 1'
#
loop_
_entity.id
_entity.type
_entity.pdbx_description
1 polymer ?
#
loop_
_entity_poly.entity_id
_entity_poly.type
_entity_poly.pdbx_seq_one_letter_code
_entity_poly.pdbx_strand_id
1 'polypeptide(L)'
;MTQSLEQIVYIGMALAHPVRIQLLYMLSEKERYIYELAKDLNLSRQVVDLHLKRLEKAGFVESDLRLEENDMRAKKFFRLKEFDVKLCTEDLKNIFS
;
A
#
# COMPACT_ATOMS: atom_id res chain seq x y z
N MET A 1 19.27 -5.41 4.08
CA MET A 1 19.37 -3.97 4.33
C MET A 1 18.64 -3.65 5.62
N THR A 2 19.30 -2.98 6.56
CA THR A 2 18.71 -2.65 7.84
C THR A 2 17.73 -1.49 7.67
N GLN A 3 16.49 -1.68 8.10
CA GLN A 3 15.48 -0.64 8.04
C GLN A 3 15.67 0.35 9.19
N SER A 4 15.36 1.61 8.95
CA SER A 4 15.39 2.62 9.99
C SER A 4 14.21 2.42 10.95
N LEU A 5 14.31 3.01 12.15
CA LEU A 5 13.20 3.02 13.10
C LEU A 5 11.94 3.60 12.46
N GLU A 6 12.07 4.70 11.73
CA GLU A 6 10.96 5.36 11.08
C GLU A 6 10.27 4.46 10.06
N GLN A 7 11.05 3.74 9.25
CA GLN A 7 10.50 2.79 8.27
C GLN A 7 9.73 1.66 8.94
N ILE A 8 10.26 1.14 10.05
CA ILE A 8 9.57 0.08 10.80
C ILE A 8 8.22 0.57 11.32
N VAL A 9 8.16 1.80 11.81
CA VAL A 9 6.91 2.40 12.28
C VAL A 9 5.90 2.51 11.13
N TYR A 10 6.32 2.99 9.97
CA TYR A 10 5.43 3.08 8.80
C TYR A 10 4.92 1.72 8.36
N ILE A 11 5.79 0.71 8.37
CA ILE A 11 5.39 -0.66 8.03
C ILE A 11 4.36 -1.17 9.04
N GLY A 12 4.60 -0.95 10.33
CA GLY A 12 3.66 -1.33 11.38
C GLY A 12 2.30 -0.68 11.21
N MET A 13 2.28 0.62 10.91
CA MET A 13 1.04 1.36 10.66
C MET A 13 0.31 0.82 9.42
N ALA A 14 1.05 0.53 8.36
CA ALA A 14 0.47 0.01 7.13
C ALA A 14 -0.19 -1.35 7.32
N LEU A 15 0.38 -2.21 8.14
CA LEU A 15 -0.12 -3.57 8.36
C LEU A 15 -1.09 -3.68 9.53
N ALA A 16 -1.41 -2.58 10.19
CA ALA A 16 -2.21 -2.59 11.42
C ALA A 16 -3.72 -2.61 11.19
N HIS A 17 -4.17 -2.91 9.97
CA HIS A 17 -5.59 -2.90 9.66
C HIS A 17 -5.92 -3.99 8.63
N PRO A 18 -6.99 -4.79 8.88
CA PRO A 18 -7.35 -5.89 7.97
C PRO A 18 -7.60 -5.45 6.53
N VAL A 19 -8.21 -4.29 6.34
CA VAL A 19 -8.49 -3.77 4.99
C VAL A 19 -7.19 -3.53 4.22
N ARG A 20 -6.15 -3.07 4.90
CA ARG A 20 -4.87 -2.83 4.24
C ARG A 20 -4.19 -4.13 3.81
N ILE A 21 -4.25 -5.16 4.62
CA ILE A 21 -3.76 -6.49 4.24
C ILE A 21 -4.55 -7.01 3.04
N GLN A 22 -5.88 -6.83 3.06
CA GLN A 22 -6.74 -7.26 1.97
C GLN A 22 -6.42 -6.52 0.67
N LEU A 23 -6.15 -5.21 0.75
CA LEU A 23 -5.74 -4.42 -0.42
C LEU A 23 -4.43 -4.94 -1.01
N LEU A 24 -3.46 -5.28 -0.16
CA LEU A 24 -2.21 -5.88 -0.64
C LEU A 24 -2.46 -7.17 -1.38
N TYR A 25 -3.33 -8.02 -0.86
CA TYR A 25 -3.70 -9.26 -1.52
C TYR A 25 -4.34 -9.00 -2.89
N MET A 26 -5.30 -8.09 -2.94
CA MET A 26 -5.99 -7.75 -4.19
C MET A 26 -5.02 -7.23 -5.24
N LEU A 27 -4.08 -6.38 -4.83
CA LEU A 27 -3.07 -5.82 -5.73
C LEU A 27 -1.97 -6.83 -6.10
N SER A 28 -1.81 -7.90 -5.31
CA SER A 28 -0.88 -8.97 -5.68
C SER A 28 -1.37 -9.76 -6.89
N GLU A 29 -2.66 -9.74 -7.16
CA GLU A 29 -3.23 -10.42 -8.32
C GLU A 29 -3.08 -9.61 -9.61
N LYS A 30 -3.32 -8.29 -9.53
CA LYS A 30 -3.17 -7.37 -10.66
C LYS A 30 -3.29 -5.93 -10.17
N GLU A 31 -2.78 -4.99 -10.97
CA GLU A 31 -3.01 -3.58 -10.70
C GLU A 31 -4.49 -3.24 -10.89
N ARG A 32 -4.98 -2.25 -10.12
CA ARG A 32 -6.39 -1.88 -10.14
C ARG A 32 -6.53 -0.40 -9.84
N TYR A 33 -7.62 0.20 -10.32
CA TYR A 33 -7.89 1.59 -9.98
C TYR A 33 -8.82 1.68 -8.76
N ILE A 34 -8.77 2.84 -8.11
CA ILE A 34 -9.37 3.02 -6.78
C ILE A 34 -10.87 2.71 -6.75
N TYR A 35 -11.59 3.02 -7.83
CA TYR A 35 -13.02 2.75 -7.90
C TYR A 35 -13.32 1.25 -7.79
N GLU A 36 -12.53 0.42 -8.49
CA GLU A 36 -12.68 -1.03 -8.42
C GLU A 36 -12.43 -1.56 -7.02
N LEU A 37 -11.37 -1.07 -6.39
CA LEU A 37 -11.02 -1.49 -5.03
C LEU A 37 -12.13 -1.12 -4.04
N ALA A 38 -12.62 0.10 -4.14
CA ALA A 38 -13.70 0.59 -3.27
C ALA A 38 -14.98 -0.21 -3.46
N LYS A 39 -15.32 -0.51 -4.71
CA LYS A 39 -16.51 -1.29 -5.04
C LYS A 39 -16.42 -2.70 -4.46
N ASP A 40 -15.30 -3.37 -4.67
CA ASP A 40 -15.13 -4.75 -4.22
C ASP A 40 -15.08 -4.84 -2.69
N LEU A 41 -14.57 -3.83 -2.03
CA LEU A 41 -14.52 -3.79 -0.57
C LEU A 41 -15.80 -3.24 0.06
N ASN A 42 -16.70 -2.71 -0.76
CA ASN A 42 -17.92 -2.05 -0.29
C ASN A 42 -17.61 -0.91 0.67
N LEU A 43 -16.62 -0.11 0.31
CA LEU A 43 -16.18 1.06 1.08
C LEU A 43 -16.20 2.29 0.19
N SER A 44 -16.21 3.47 0.81
CA SER A 44 -16.12 4.72 0.05
C SER A 44 -14.71 4.87 -0.52
N ARG A 45 -14.61 5.62 -1.64
CA ARG A 45 -13.30 5.91 -2.25
C ARG A 45 -12.39 6.65 -1.29
N GLN A 46 -12.95 7.56 -0.49
CA GLN A 46 -12.19 8.33 0.49
C GLN A 46 -11.55 7.43 1.55
N VAL A 47 -12.30 6.44 2.04
CA VAL A 47 -11.78 5.50 3.04
C VAL A 47 -10.69 4.63 2.44
N VAL A 48 -10.91 4.10 1.22
CA VAL A 48 -9.90 3.29 0.55
C VAL A 48 -8.64 4.10 0.28
N ASP A 49 -8.81 5.37 -0.13
CA ASP A 49 -7.66 6.24 -0.39
C ASP A 49 -6.81 6.46 0.86
N LEU A 50 -7.44 6.62 2.02
CA LEU A 50 -6.71 6.76 3.28
C LEU A 50 -5.87 5.52 3.60
N HIS A 51 -6.44 4.33 3.36
CA HIS A 51 -5.70 3.09 3.54
C HIS A 51 -4.55 2.96 2.55
N LEU A 52 -4.79 3.31 1.29
CA LEU A 52 -3.76 3.23 0.26
C LEU A 52 -2.61 4.20 0.54
N LYS A 53 -2.90 5.38 1.08
CA LYS A 53 -1.85 6.33 1.47
C LYS A 53 -0.92 5.77 2.53
N ARG A 54 -1.44 5.02 3.50
CA ARG A 54 -0.62 4.34 4.50
C ARG A 54 0.28 3.30 3.85
N LEU A 55 -0.26 2.56 2.89
CA LEU A 55 0.51 1.54 2.16
C LEU A 55 1.58 2.18 1.27
N GLU A 56 1.26 3.29 0.61
CA GLU A 56 2.23 4.04 -0.20
C GLU A 56 3.38 4.55 0.67
N LYS A 57 3.07 5.12 1.81
CA LYS A 57 4.07 5.69 2.71
C LYS A 57 5.04 4.63 3.23
N ALA A 58 4.56 3.41 3.42
CA ALA A 58 5.40 2.28 3.84
C ALA A 58 6.15 1.64 2.68
N GLY A 59 5.88 2.04 1.45
CA GLY A 59 6.57 1.51 0.28
C GLY A 59 6.00 0.22 -0.28
N PHE A 60 4.77 -0.15 0.10
CA PHE A 60 4.16 -1.39 -0.37
C PHE A 60 3.45 -1.24 -1.71
N VAL A 61 2.96 -0.05 -2.01
CA VAL A 61 2.24 0.21 -3.27
C VAL A 61 2.71 1.50 -3.88
N GLU A 62 2.47 1.63 -5.18
CA GLU A 62 2.69 2.87 -5.91
C GLU A 62 1.51 3.11 -6.84
N SER A 63 1.38 4.33 -7.33
CA SER A 63 0.24 4.69 -8.17
C SER A 63 0.66 5.61 -9.30
N ASP A 64 -0.17 5.63 -10.34
CA ASP A 64 -0.03 6.59 -11.43
C ASP A 64 -1.41 6.93 -11.99
N LEU A 65 -1.50 8.09 -12.62
CA LEU A 65 -2.71 8.53 -13.29
C LEU A 65 -2.65 8.13 -14.76
N ARG A 66 -3.77 7.60 -15.27
CA ARG A 66 -3.87 7.20 -16.68
C ARG A 66 -5.13 7.75 -17.29
N LEU A 67 -5.02 8.20 -18.54
CA LEU A 67 -6.14 8.54 -19.38
C LEU A 67 -6.43 7.35 -20.27
N GLU A 68 -7.66 6.86 -20.23
CA GLU A 68 -8.08 5.80 -21.13
C GLU A 68 -8.70 6.39 -22.39
N GLU A 69 -8.63 5.64 -23.49
CA GLU A 69 -8.94 6.10 -24.83
C GLU A 69 -10.33 6.74 -24.97
N ASN A 70 -11.33 6.24 -24.26
CA ASN A 70 -12.70 6.73 -24.35
C ASN A 70 -13.17 7.43 -23.07
N ASP A 71 -12.24 7.84 -22.21
CA ASP A 71 -12.57 8.47 -20.94
C ASP A 71 -11.73 9.73 -20.77
N MET A 72 -12.40 10.86 -20.68
CA MET A 72 -11.72 12.14 -20.49
C MET A 72 -11.19 12.36 -19.07
N ARG A 73 -11.48 11.42 -18.16
CA ARG A 73 -11.04 11.51 -16.77
C ARG A 73 -9.80 10.67 -16.55
N ALA A 74 -8.83 11.23 -15.85
CA ALA A 74 -7.68 10.47 -15.40
C ALA A 74 -8.12 9.50 -14.30
N LYS A 75 -7.73 8.23 -14.44
CA LYS A 75 -7.97 7.20 -13.42
C LYS A 75 -6.68 6.91 -12.67
N LYS A 76 -6.77 6.83 -11.35
CA LYS A 76 -5.62 6.51 -10.52
C LYS A 76 -5.53 5.01 -10.32
N PHE A 77 -4.48 4.42 -10.87
CA PHE A 77 -4.19 2.99 -10.74
C PHE A 77 -3.16 2.76 -9.66
N PHE A 78 -3.37 1.70 -8.91
CA PHE A 78 -2.45 1.26 -7.87
C PHE A 78 -1.89 -0.09 -8.24
N ARG A 79 -0.62 -0.30 -7.91
CA ARG A 79 0.05 -1.59 -8.10
C ARG A 79 0.93 -1.90 -6.91
N LEU A 80 1.12 -3.18 -6.68
CA LEU A 80 1.98 -3.65 -5.62
C LEU A 80 3.44 -3.45 -6.02
N LYS A 81 4.22 -2.93 -5.08
CA LYS A 81 5.68 -2.96 -5.20
C LYS A 81 6.16 -4.26 -4.61
N GLU A 82 7.24 -4.79 -5.12
CA GLU A 82 7.85 -5.96 -4.52
C GLU A 82 8.37 -5.60 -3.14
N PHE A 83 8.02 -6.38 -2.13
CA PHE A 83 8.48 -6.12 -0.78
C PHE A 83 8.76 -7.44 -0.04
N ASP A 84 9.63 -7.32 0.94
CA ASP A 84 9.97 -8.41 1.85
C ASP A 84 10.17 -7.78 3.22
N VAL A 85 9.25 -8.05 4.14
CA VAL A 85 9.26 -7.47 5.48
C VAL A 85 9.89 -8.45 6.45
N LYS A 86 10.99 -8.03 7.04
CA LYS A 86 11.69 -8.85 8.00
C LYS A 86 12.14 -7.98 9.19
N LEU A 87 11.82 -8.43 10.38
CA LEU A 87 12.28 -7.79 11.61
C LEU A 87 12.67 -8.87 12.59
N CYS A 88 13.94 -8.93 12.91
CA CYS A 88 14.46 -9.90 13.88
C CYS A 88 15.16 -9.17 15.01
N THR A 89 15.55 -9.93 16.04
CA THR A 89 16.20 -9.37 17.22
C THR A 89 17.48 -8.62 16.87
N GLU A 90 18.25 -9.12 15.90
CA GLU A 90 19.48 -8.48 15.46
C GLU A 90 19.24 -7.10 14.87
N ASP A 91 18.14 -6.95 14.12
CA ASP A 91 17.76 -5.66 13.53
C ASP A 91 17.53 -4.61 14.62
N LEU A 92 16.88 -5.01 15.71
CA LEU A 92 16.64 -4.10 16.85
C LEU A 92 17.95 -3.63 17.49
N LYS A 93 18.90 -4.54 17.64
CA LYS A 93 20.22 -4.18 18.18
C LYS A 93 20.93 -3.18 17.28
N ASN A 94 20.85 -3.38 15.97
CA ASN A 94 21.52 -2.51 15.02
C ASN A 94 20.91 -1.11 14.96
N ILE A 95 19.59 -1.01 15.14
CA ILE A 95 18.89 0.28 15.10
C ILE A 95 19.29 1.17 16.28
N PHE A 96 19.47 0.58 17.46
CA PHE A 96 19.70 1.34 18.69
C PHE A 96 21.15 1.33 19.20
N SER A 97 22.04 0.72 18.47
CA SER A 97 23.47 0.68 18.85
C SER A 97 24.26 1.85 18.32
#